data_ebebb4d7e3a88fc258337c4dd1cbde1e
#
_entry.id   ebebb4d7e3a88fc258337c4dd1cbde1e
#
_cell.length_a   1.000
_cell.length_b   1.000
_cell.length_c   1.000
_cell.angle_alpha   90.00
_cell.angle_beta   90.00
_cell.angle_gamma   90.00
#
_symmetry.space_group_name_H-M   'P 1'
#
loop_
_entity.id
_entity.type
_entity.pdbx_description
1 polymer ?
#
loop_
_entity_poly.entity_id
_entity_poly.type
_entity_poly.pdbx_seq_one_letter_code
_entity_poly.pdbx_strand_id
1 'polypeptide(L)'
;FVQLLMTHYTQEHEVSFYAKKCGVTPAHFSGAIRKASGHSPLAIITGIIIMNAKAQLKSTRLPVKEIAFSLGFNNLSFFNKYFRKHVEMTPQEYREC
;
A
#
# COMPACT_ATOMS: atom_id res chain seq x y z
N PHE A 1 0.01 8.32 13.06
CA PHE A 1 -0.40 7.61 11.83
C PHE A 1 0.72 6.76 11.25
N VAL A 2 1.92 7.30 11.10
CA VAL A 2 3.03 6.56 10.47
C VAL A 2 3.34 5.27 11.21
N GLN A 3 3.37 5.29 12.54
CA GLN A 3 3.63 4.08 13.34
C GLN A 3 2.54 3.03 13.15
N LEU A 4 1.27 3.45 13.14
CA LEU A 4 0.15 2.55 12.88
C LEU A 4 0.24 1.97 11.47
N LEU A 5 0.58 2.80 10.51
CA LEU A 5 0.73 2.37 9.12
C LEU A 5 1.81 1.31 8.98
N MET A 6 2.99 1.56 9.55
CA MET A 6 4.11 0.62 9.47
C MET A 6 3.81 -0.72 10.15
N THR A 7 2.92 -0.72 11.16
CA THR A 7 2.51 -1.95 11.84
C THR A 7 1.48 -2.74 11.03
N HIS A 8 0.58 -2.06 10.33
CA HIS A 8 -0.62 -2.69 9.74
C HIS A 8 -0.70 -2.67 8.22
N TYR A 9 0.22 -1.99 7.50
CA TYR A 9 0.05 -1.79 6.06
C TYR A 9 0.02 -3.10 5.25
N THR A 10 0.61 -4.16 5.75
CA THR A 10 0.61 -5.45 5.05
C THR A 10 -0.74 -6.15 5.10
N GLN A 11 -1.65 -5.71 5.96
CA GLN A 11 -2.95 -6.34 6.13
C GLN A 11 -4.11 -5.36 5.98
N GLU A 12 -3.90 -4.10 6.31
CA GLU A 12 -4.97 -3.09 6.36
C GLU A 12 -4.69 -1.96 5.40
N HIS A 13 -5.47 -1.90 4.31
CA HIS A 13 -5.28 -0.90 3.26
C HIS A 13 -6.35 0.21 3.29
N GLU A 14 -7.35 0.09 4.15
CA GLU A 14 -8.46 1.04 4.21
C GLU A 14 -8.19 2.19 5.15
N VAL A 15 -8.44 3.40 4.67
CA VAL A 15 -8.27 4.61 5.51
C VAL A 15 -9.14 4.54 6.77
N SER A 16 -10.35 3.96 6.65
CA SER A 16 -11.28 3.85 7.78
C SER A 16 -10.68 3.07 8.96
N PHE A 17 -9.86 2.05 8.69
CA PHE A 17 -9.20 1.30 9.74
C PHE A 17 -8.32 2.23 10.60
N TYR A 18 -7.50 3.04 9.94
CA TYR A 18 -6.56 3.92 10.65
C TYR A 18 -7.27 5.05 11.37
N ALA A 19 -8.32 5.60 10.77
CA ALA A 19 -9.14 6.62 11.41
C ALA A 19 -9.78 6.09 12.68
N LYS A 20 -10.34 4.88 12.63
CA LYS A 20 -10.96 4.23 13.78
C LYS A 20 -9.95 3.98 14.90
N LYS A 21 -8.74 3.55 14.56
CA LYS A 21 -7.67 3.35 15.56
C LYS A 21 -7.28 4.65 16.22
N CYS A 22 -7.38 5.77 15.51
CA CYS A 22 -7.08 7.09 16.06
C CYS A 22 -8.29 7.71 16.80
N GLY A 23 -9.45 7.03 16.79
CA GLY A 23 -10.64 7.52 17.46
C GLY A 23 -11.32 8.71 16.81
N VAL A 24 -11.16 8.86 15.48
CA VAL A 24 -11.75 9.97 14.73
C VAL A 24 -12.49 9.45 13.49
N THR A 25 -13.31 10.32 12.88
CA THR A 25 -13.97 9.97 11.63
C THR A 25 -12.98 9.95 10.49
N PRO A 26 -13.25 9.18 9.40
CA PRO A 26 -12.38 9.18 8.22
C PRO A 26 -12.20 10.57 7.62
N ALA A 27 -13.24 11.39 7.57
CA ALA A 27 -13.16 12.74 7.02
C ALA A 27 -12.22 13.63 7.84
N HIS A 28 -12.34 13.59 9.17
CA HIS A 28 -11.48 14.35 10.06
C HIS A 28 -10.02 13.87 9.95
N PHE A 29 -9.85 12.55 9.92
CA PHE A 29 -8.53 11.92 9.81
C PHE A 29 -7.83 12.34 8.52
N SER A 30 -8.56 12.26 7.38
CA SER A 30 -8.01 12.63 6.08
C SER A 30 -7.60 14.09 6.04
N GLY A 31 -8.44 14.98 6.59
CA GLY A 31 -8.13 16.41 6.66
C GLY A 31 -6.89 16.70 7.47
N ALA A 32 -6.76 16.06 8.63
CA ALA A 32 -5.61 16.25 9.50
C ALA A 32 -4.32 15.76 8.85
N ILE A 33 -4.34 14.58 8.23
CA ILE A 33 -3.16 14.00 7.59
C ILE A 33 -2.76 14.85 6.37
N ARG A 34 -3.72 15.28 5.56
CA ARG A 34 -3.43 16.13 4.40
C ARG A 34 -2.82 17.47 4.81
N LYS A 35 -3.34 18.06 5.88
CA LYS A 35 -2.81 19.33 6.42
C LYS A 35 -1.37 19.17 6.92
N ALA A 36 -1.09 18.04 7.59
CA ALA A 36 0.23 17.80 8.19
C ALA A 36 1.28 17.38 7.17
N SER A 37 0.91 16.57 6.15
CA SER A 37 1.86 15.94 5.24
C SER A 37 1.77 16.47 3.80
N GLY A 38 0.68 17.14 3.44
CA GLY A 38 0.43 17.53 2.06
C GLY A 38 -0.13 16.42 1.19
N HIS A 39 -0.32 15.22 1.75
CA HIS A 39 -0.81 14.05 1.01
C HIS A 39 -1.99 13.42 1.72
N SER A 40 -2.90 12.79 0.94
CA SER A 40 -4.01 12.05 1.53
C SER A 40 -3.49 10.78 2.21
N PRO A 41 -4.21 10.27 3.25
CA PRO A 41 -3.84 9.00 3.86
C PRO A 41 -3.77 7.86 2.85
N LEU A 42 -4.70 7.81 1.89
CA LEU A 42 -4.71 6.78 0.86
C LEU A 42 -3.44 6.82 0.02
N ALA A 43 -2.99 8.03 -0.36
CA ALA A 43 -1.76 8.18 -1.14
C ALA A 43 -0.54 7.68 -0.36
N ILE A 44 -0.50 7.94 0.95
CA ILE A 44 0.60 7.48 1.81
C ILE A 44 0.59 5.96 1.92
N ILE A 45 -0.58 5.36 2.17
CA ILE A 45 -0.73 3.90 2.27
C ILE A 45 -0.28 3.24 0.95
N THR A 46 -0.80 3.74 -0.17
CA THR A 46 -0.44 3.22 -1.50
C THR A 46 1.06 3.34 -1.75
N GLY A 47 1.65 4.47 -1.41
CA GLY A 47 3.09 4.69 -1.59
C GLY A 47 3.93 3.66 -0.84
N ILE A 48 3.58 3.35 0.40
CA ILE A 48 4.30 2.38 1.21
C ILE A 48 4.15 0.96 0.63
N ILE A 49 2.94 0.58 0.23
CA ILE A 49 2.69 -0.74 -0.35
C ILE A 49 3.48 -0.92 -1.64
N ILE A 50 3.41 0.07 -2.54
CA ILE A 50 4.11 0.00 -3.82
C ILE A 50 5.62 0.00 -3.63
N MET A 51 6.14 0.81 -2.71
CA MET A 51 7.56 0.85 -2.41
C MET A 51 8.06 -0.52 -1.95
N ASN A 52 7.33 -1.17 -1.04
CA ASN A 52 7.68 -2.49 -0.56
C ASN A 52 7.58 -3.53 -1.67
N ALA A 53 6.54 -3.48 -2.50
CA ALA A 53 6.38 -4.39 -3.63
C ALA A 53 7.57 -4.27 -4.59
N LYS A 54 7.96 -3.05 -4.94
CA LYS A 54 9.12 -2.81 -5.81
C LYS A 54 10.40 -3.38 -5.22
N ALA A 55 10.61 -3.16 -3.92
CA ALA A 55 11.80 -3.68 -3.24
C ALA A 55 11.84 -5.21 -3.30
N GLN A 56 10.73 -5.89 -3.00
CA GLN A 56 10.69 -7.35 -3.05
C GLN A 56 10.88 -7.89 -4.47
N LEU A 57 10.29 -7.23 -5.47
CA LEU A 57 10.42 -7.65 -6.86
C LEU A 57 11.88 -7.59 -7.33
N LYS A 58 12.64 -6.62 -6.87
CA LYS A 58 14.04 -6.43 -7.27
C LYS A 58 15.04 -7.21 -6.40
N SER A 59 14.73 -7.37 -5.12
CA SER A 59 15.69 -7.96 -4.17
C SER A 59 15.48 -9.44 -3.90
N THR A 60 14.36 -10.02 -4.35
CA THR A 60 14.06 -11.44 -4.13
C THR A 60 13.71 -12.13 -5.43
N ARG A 61 13.66 -13.47 -5.38
CA ARG A 61 13.16 -14.29 -6.50
C ARG A 61 11.79 -14.89 -6.17
N LEU A 62 11.12 -14.37 -5.15
CA LEU A 62 9.79 -14.85 -4.78
C LEU A 62 8.81 -14.67 -5.95
N PRO A 63 7.90 -15.64 -6.14
CA PRO A 63 6.83 -15.47 -7.12
C PRO A 63 6.03 -14.21 -6.81
N VAL A 64 5.53 -13.55 -7.84
CA VAL A 64 4.70 -12.34 -7.67
C VAL A 64 3.51 -12.62 -6.75
N LYS A 65 2.93 -13.82 -6.85
CA LYS A 65 1.83 -14.25 -5.99
C LYS A 65 2.20 -14.20 -4.50
N GLU A 66 3.40 -14.66 -4.16
CA GLU A 66 3.86 -14.64 -2.77
C GLU A 66 4.07 -13.22 -2.27
N ILE A 67 4.60 -12.36 -3.12
CA ILE A 67 4.77 -10.95 -2.77
C ILE A 67 3.41 -10.31 -2.53
N ALA A 68 2.44 -10.58 -3.41
CA ALA A 68 1.09 -10.06 -3.26
C ALA A 68 0.47 -10.48 -1.92
N PHE A 69 0.58 -11.77 -1.58
CA PHE A 69 0.05 -12.28 -0.33
C PHE A 69 0.73 -11.65 0.88
N SER A 70 2.04 -11.44 0.83
CA SER A 70 2.78 -10.82 1.92
C SER A 70 2.34 -9.38 2.19
N LEU A 71 1.73 -8.74 1.19
CA LEU A 71 1.26 -7.36 1.29
C LEU A 71 -0.26 -7.27 1.51
N GLY A 72 -0.90 -8.40 1.82
CA GLY A 72 -2.33 -8.42 2.16
C GLY A 72 -3.28 -8.55 0.99
N PHE A 73 -2.78 -8.87 -0.20
CA PHE A 73 -3.64 -9.08 -1.37
C PHE A 73 -4.01 -10.56 -1.47
N ASN A 74 -5.30 -10.85 -1.49
CA ASN A 74 -5.80 -12.23 -1.56
C ASN A 74 -5.88 -12.75 -2.99
N ASN A 75 -5.70 -11.88 -3.97
CA ASN A 75 -5.95 -12.19 -5.38
C ASN A 75 -4.84 -11.60 -6.22
N LEU A 76 -4.15 -12.45 -6.96
CA LEU A 76 -3.03 -12.03 -7.80
C LEU A 76 -3.47 -11.06 -8.90
N SER A 77 -4.63 -11.31 -9.53
CA SER A 77 -5.14 -10.42 -10.58
C SER A 77 -5.40 -9.02 -10.06
N PHE A 78 -5.94 -8.91 -8.84
CA PHE A 78 -6.18 -7.61 -8.22
C PHE A 78 -4.86 -6.90 -7.92
N PHE A 79 -3.87 -7.64 -7.41
CA PHE A 79 -2.56 -7.07 -7.13
C PHE A 79 -1.90 -6.56 -8.43
N ASN A 80 -1.97 -7.34 -9.50
CA ASN A 80 -1.41 -6.94 -10.79
C ASN A 80 -2.03 -5.63 -11.29
N LYS A 81 -3.36 -5.52 -11.19
CA LYS A 81 -4.08 -4.29 -11.59
C LYS A 81 -3.69 -3.12 -10.70
N TYR A 82 -3.60 -3.35 -9.39
CA TYR A 82 -3.23 -2.32 -8.43
C TYR A 82 -1.83 -1.79 -8.73
N PHE A 83 -0.87 -2.70 -8.89
CA PHE A 83 0.51 -2.32 -9.18
C PHE A 83 0.60 -1.56 -10.51
N ARG A 84 -0.04 -2.09 -11.56
CA ARG A 84 -0.01 -1.47 -12.88
C ARG A 84 -0.64 -0.08 -12.87
N LYS A 85 -1.69 0.11 -12.10
CA LYS A 85 -2.35 1.42 -11.99
C LYS A 85 -1.39 2.47 -11.44
N HIS A 86 -0.53 2.11 -10.50
CA HIS A 86 0.33 3.06 -9.81
C HIS A 86 1.76 3.13 -10.38
N VAL A 87 2.22 2.10 -11.07
CA VAL A 87 3.58 2.02 -11.59
C VAL A 87 3.61 2.08 -13.11
N GLU A 88 2.47 1.88 -13.77
CA GLU A 88 2.29 1.88 -15.22
C GLU A 88 2.96 0.70 -15.92
N MET A 89 3.29 -0.35 -15.17
CA MET A 89 3.75 -1.63 -15.70
C MET A 89 3.36 -2.74 -14.74
N THR A 90 3.29 -3.98 -15.22
CA THR A 90 2.96 -5.11 -14.37
C THR A 90 4.12 -5.41 -13.43
N PRO A 91 3.87 -6.12 -12.31
CA PRO A 91 4.96 -6.54 -11.42
C PRO A 91 6.03 -7.34 -12.15
N GLN A 92 5.64 -8.23 -13.06
CA GLN A 92 6.61 -9.03 -13.81
C GLN A 92 7.45 -8.16 -14.73
N GLU A 93 6.83 -7.22 -15.44
CA GLU A 93 7.55 -6.26 -16.29
C GLU A 93 8.53 -5.43 -15.45
N TYR A 94 8.10 -4.99 -14.29
CA TYR A 94 8.96 -4.21 -13.40
C TYR A 94 10.17 -5.02 -12.94
N ARG A 95 9.95 -6.30 -12.60
CA ARG A 95 11.04 -7.20 -12.17
C ARG A 95 12.10 -7.36 -13.26
N GLU A 96 11.67 -7.44 -14.50
CA GLU A 96 12.56 -7.65 -15.65
C GLU A 96 13.16 -6.37 -16.20
N CYS A 97 12.71 -5.25 -15.71
CA CYS A 97 13.15 -3.94 -16.18
C CYS A 97 14.62 -3.64 -15.87
#